data_54bc52d12984b67a5b35b2a821b5b516
#
_entry.id   54bc52d12984b67a5b35b2a821b5b516
#
_cell.length_a   1.000
_cell.length_b   1.000
_cell.length_c   1.000
_cell.angle_alpha   90.00
_cell.angle_beta   90.00
_cell.angle_gamma   90.00
#
_symmetry.space_group_name_H-M   'P 1'
#
loop_
_entity.id
_entity.type
_entity.pdbx_description
1 polymer ?
#
loop_
_entity_poly.entity_id
_entity_poly.type
_entity_poly.pdbx_seq_one_letter_code
_entity_poly.pdbx_strand_id
1 'polypeptide(L)' 'NKNKETKAEIIPLNKYELDEKTCRDFKKIISKDKKIIEEESTACRDENGNWRVI' A
#
# COMPACT_ATOMS: atom_id res chain seq x y z
N ASN A 1 -5.59 7.34 -25.22
CA ASN A 1 -5.06 7.54 -24.89
C ASN A 1 -4.06 7.36 -24.89
N LYS A 2 -3.68 7.42 -25.07
CA LYS A 2 -2.78 7.24 -25.04
C LYS A 2 -2.02 7.45 -24.36
N ASN A 3 -1.82 7.29 -24.03
CA ASN A 3 -1.26 7.69 -23.18
C ASN A 3 -0.21 7.19 -22.53
N LYS A 4 0.38 7.82 -21.95
CA LYS A 4 1.33 7.35 -21.14
C LYS A 4 0.75 6.65 -20.08
N GLU A 5 1.13 5.50 -19.82
CA GLU A 5 0.48 4.75 -18.87
C GLU A 5 1.18 4.73 -17.59
N THR A 6 0.53 5.05 -16.51
CA THR A 6 1.04 4.91 -15.16
C THR A 6 0.30 3.78 -14.52
N LYS A 7 1.04 2.78 -14.07
CA LYS A 7 0.42 1.64 -13.42
C LYS A 7 0.82 1.61 -11.98
N ALA A 8 -0.09 1.26 -11.13
CA ALA A 8 0.17 1.13 -9.72
C ALA A 8 -0.33 -0.22 -9.25
N GLU A 9 0.52 -0.91 -8.50
CA GLU A 9 0.16 -2.18 -7.95
C GLU A 9 0.34 -2.13 -6.46
N ILE A 10 -0.55 -2.77 -5.72
CA ILE A 10 -0.42 -2.86 -4.29
C ILE A 10 -0.34 -4.32 -3.95
N ILE A 11 0.76 -4.70 -3.29
CA ILE A 11 1.00 -6.07 -2.94
C ILE A 11 0.94 -6.18 -1.43
N PRO A 12 0.00 -6.92 -0.88
CA PRO A 12 -0.04 -7.11 0.57
C PRO A 12 1.12 -7.99 0.99
N LEU A 13 1.76 -7.63 2.07
CA LEU A 13 2.89 -8.39 2.56
C LEU A 13 2.50 -9.15 3.81
N ASN A 14 2.49 -8.49 4.95
CA ASN A 14 2.24 -9.15 6.22
C ASN A 14 1.02 -8.57 6.89
N LYS A 15 0.36 -9.40 7.68
CA LYS A 15 -0.77 -8.95 8.45
C LYS A 15 -0.49 -9.31 9.90
N TYR A 16 -0.66 -8.36 10.79
CA TYR A 16 -0.38 -8.61 12.19
C TYR A 16 -1.24 -7.69 13.04
N GLU A 17 -1.26 -7.96 14.33
CA GLU A 17 -2.03 -7.14 15.25
C GLU A 17 -1.09 -6.38 16.15
N LEU A 18 -1.42 -5.12 16.38
CA LEU A 18 -0.63 -4.28 17.22
C LEU A 18 -1.59 -3.47 18.07
N ASP A 19 -1.50 -3.60 19.40
CA ASP A 19 -2.37 -2.86 20.32
C ASP A 19 -3.82 -3.08 19.98
N GLU A 20 -4.18 -4.31 19.71
CA GLU A 20 -5.55 -4.69 19.40
C GLU A 20 -6.06 -4.10 18.11
N LYS A 21 -5.16 -3.63 17.27
CA LYS A 21 -5.54 -3.14 15.97
C LYS A 21 -4.92 -4.04 14.92
N THR A 22 -5.64 -4.22 13.85
CA THR A 22 -5.13 -5.02 12.74
C THR A 22 -4.31 -4.12 11.84
N CYS A 23 -3.08 -4.51 11.63
CA CYS A 23 -2.19 -3.75 10.76
C CYS A 23 -1.73 -4.62 9.61
N ARG A 24 -1.36 -3.99 8.53
CA ARG A 24 -0.91 -4.72 7.36
C ARG A 24 0.18 -3.93 6.67
N ASP A 25 1.25 -4.62 6.34
CA ASP A 25 2.29 -4.04 5.51
C ASP A 25 1.92 -4.26 4.06
N PHE A 26 2.27 -3.32 3.24
CA PHE A 26 2.03 -3.49 1.81
C PHE A 26 3.11 -2.77 1.04
N LYS A 27 3.31 -3.21 -0.18
CA LYS A 27 4.27 -2.61 -1.08
C LYS A 27 3.52 -2.01 -2.24
N LYS A 28 3.85 -0.79 -2.57
CA LYS A 28 3.25 -0.12 -3.71
C LYS A 28 4.30 0.01 -4.79
N ILE A 29 3.97 -0.46 -5.97
CA ILE A 29 4.88 -0.37 -7.11
C ILE A 29 4.23 0.52 -8.13
N ILE A 30 4.92 1.57 -8.48
CA ILE A 30 4.41 2.52 -9.48
C ILE A 30 5.33 2.43 -10.69
N SER A 31 4.74 2.12 -11.81
CA SER A 31 5.48 2.04 -13.07
C SER A 31 5.05 3.22 -13.94
N LYS A 32 6.02 3.99 -14.36
CA LYS A 32 5.73 5.12 -15.20
C LYS A 32 6.82 5.26 -16.22
N ASP A 33 6.48 5.17 -17.48
CA ASP A 33 7.44 5.20 -18.57
C ASP A 33 8.49 4.13 -18.33
N LYS A 34 9.71 4.54 -18.13
CA LYS A 34 10.77 3.58 -17.91
C LYS A 34 11.23 3.55 -16.48
N LYS A 35 10.44 4.12 -15.58
CA LYS A 35 10.82 4.17 -14.18
C LYS A 35 9.93 3.30 -13.35
N ILE A 36 10.50 2.67 -12.36
CA ILE A 36 9.75 1.87 -11.42
C ILE A 36 10.09 2.37 -10.03
N ILE A 37 9.06 2.71 -9.28
CA ILE A 37 9.22 3.21 -7.93
C ILE A 37 8.53 2.24 -7.00
N GLU A 38 9.25 1.79 -5.98
CA GLU A 38 8.72 0.89 -5.00
C GLU A 38 8.71 1.55 -3.64
N GLU A 39 7.60 1.45 -2.95
CA GLU A 39 7.47 2.02 -1.63
C GLU A 39 6.77 1.02 -0.73
N GLU A 40 7.19 0.97 0.51
CA GLU A 40 6.54 0.12 1.48
C GLU A 40 5.92 0.98 2.55
N SER A 41 4.74 0.60 2.97
CA SER A 41 4.01 1.35 3.97
C SER A 41 3.27 0.38 4.86
N THR A 42 2.82 0.89 5.99
CA THR A 42 2.04 0.11 6.92
C THR A 42 0.75 0.85 7.21
N ALA A 43 -0.34 0.15 7.17
CA ALA A 43 -1.64 0.72 7.49
C ALA A 43 -2.26 -0.09 8.61
N CYS A 44 -2.94 0.59 9.50
CA CYS A 44 -3.63 -0.05 10.60
C CYS A 44 -5.08 0.35 10.57
N ARG A 45 -5.94 -0.58 11.00
CA ARG A 45 -7.36 -0.37 11.02
C ARG A 45 -7.73 0.15 12.39
N ASP A 46 -8.49 1.22 12.46
CA ASP A 46 -8.84 1.78 13.74
C ASP A 46 -10.14 1.15 14.24
N GLU A 47 -10.64 1.68 15.33
CA GLU A 47 -11.82 1.11 15.97
C GLU A 47 -13.05 1.22 15.11
N ASN A 48 -13.07 2.19 14.24
CA ASN A 48 -14.22 2.40 13.39
C ASN A 48 -14.12 1.62 12.09
N GLY A 49 -13.05 0.87 11.93
CA GLY A 49 -12.89 0.09 10.73
C GLY A 49 -12.21 0.83 9.60
N ASN A 50 -11.66 2.00 9.88
CA ASN A 50 -10.99 2.76 8.85
C ASN A 50 -9.51 2.46 8.83
N TRP A 51 -8.94 2.35 7.65
CA TRP A 51 -7.52 2.09 7.51
C TRP A 51 -6.76 3.40 7.45
N ARG A 52 -5.68 3.47 8.20
CA ARG A 52 -4.84 4.65 8.21
C ARG A 52 -3.40 4.23 8.01
N VAL A 53 -2.70 4.95 7.17
CA VAL A 53 -1.29 4.71 6.94
C VAL A 53 -0.50 5.38 8.04
N ILE A 54 0.41 4.66 8.64
CA ILE A 54 1.24 5.20 9.72
C ILE A 54 2.67 5.37 9.28
#